data_104cc3a1a1e2c3216ec7d4402638bd3a
#
_entry.id   104cc3a1a1e2c3216ec7d4402638bd3a
#
_cell.length_a   1.000
_cell.length_b   1.000
_cell.length_c   1.000
_cell.angle_alpha   90.00
_cell.angle_beta   90.00
_cell.angle_gamma   90.00
#
_symmetry.space_group_name_H-M   'P 1'
#
loop_
_entity.id
_entity.type
_entity.pdbx_description
1 polymer ?
#
loop_
_entity_poly.entity_id
_entity_poly.type
_entity_poly.pdbx_seq_one_letter_code
_entity_poly.pdbx_strand_id
1 'polypeptide(L)'
;MSDRVKQPRLWLIAALSALVFGFAMALVKGTDGGLRGEIGNLSAPWLLVAFLPGTRVRGLLRGATIGLCSTMIALAGFYVGVALQTPSSTLHEILRMNDFYFAAGLLSGPVLGTLGAAVGSYRRSLIGPVAALLMIGEWLVVWVLVNDFDGRTPWGFYWGPGADRFDWTPYTVQAALAALLLAVVVLRRPRRITRG
;
A
#
# COMPACT_ATOMS: atom_id res chain seq x y z
N MET A 1 6.36 12.15 -31.24
CA MET A 1 7.56 12.53 -30.45
C MET A 1 7.29 12.99 -29.00
N SER A 2 6.04 13.05 -28.56
CA SER A 2 5.63 13.62 -27.25
C SER A 2 5.74 12.70 -26.03
N ASP A 3 5.80 11.36 -26.18
CA ASP A 3 5.70 10.43 -25.04
C ASP A 3 7.02 10.21 -24.28
N ARG A 4 8.17 10.44 -24.91
CA ARG A 4 9.49 10.20 -24.27
C ARG A 4 9.85 11.24 -23.20
N VAL A 5 9.35 12.48 -23.32
CA VAL A 5 9.67 13.56 -22.38
C VAL A 5 8.87 13.47 -21.09
N LYS A 6 7.74 12.77 -21.07
CA LYS A 6 6.86 12.64 -19.88
C LYS A 6 7.29 11.56 -18.90
N GLN A 7 8.09 10.60 -19.34
CA GLN A 7 8.49 9.45 -18.50
C GLN A 7 9.39 9.83 -17.30
N PRO A 8 10.50 10.59 -17.45
CA PRO A 8 11.35 10.88 -16.31
C PRO A 8 10.64 11.69 -15.21
N ARG A 9 9.72 12.57 -15.58
CA ARG A 9 8.90 13.31 -14.61
C ARG A 9 7.99 12.39 -13.79
N LEU A 10 7.38 11.38 -14.42
CA LEU A 10 6.55 10.40 -13.72
C LEU A 10 7.35 9.61 -12.68
N TRP A 11 8.55 9.16 -13.05
CA TRP A 11 9.43 8.44 -12.14
C TRP A 11 9.86 9.30 -10.95
N LEU A 12 10.22 10.55 -11.20
CA LEU A 12 10.58 11.49 -10.14
C LEU A 12 9.40 11.75 -9.19
N ILE A 13 8.20 12.00 -9.73
CA ILE A 13 6.99 12.20 -8.92
C ILE A 13 6.70 10.95 -8.10
N ALA A 14 6.75 9.77 -8.70
CA ALA A 14 6.51 8.51 -8.00
C ALA A 14 7.52 8.31 -6.86
N ALA A 15 8.81 8.54 -7.11
CA ALA A 15 9.87 8.42 -6.11
C ALA A 15 9.69 9.41 -4.96
N LEU A 16 9.47 10.70 -5.27
CA LEU A 16 9.26 11.71 -4.24
C LEU A 16 7.99 11.46 -3.42
N SER A 17 6.89 11.10 -4.09
CA SER A 17 5.64 10.77 -3.38
C SER A 17 5.80 9.55 -2.49
N ALA A 18 6.54 8.52 -2.95
CA ALA A 18 6.82 7.32 -2.16
C ALA A 18 7.68 7.65 -0.94
N LEU A 19 8.73 8.45 -1.11
CA LEU A 19 9.61 8.88 -0.01
C LEU A 19 8.83 9.67 1.05
N VAL A 20 8.06 10.66 0.62
CA VAL A 20 7.23 11.50 1.52
C VAL A 20 6.18 10.65 2.22
N PHE A 21 5.53 9.74 1.50
CA PHE A 21 4.57 8.82 2.08
C PHE A 21 5.21 7.96 3.18
N GLY A 22 6.33 7.29 2.89
CA GLY A 22 7.01 6.45 3.87
C GLY A 22 7.42 7.22 5.12
N PHE A 23 8.02 8.40 4.94
CA PHE A 23 8.40 9.26 6.04
C PHE A 23 7.19 9.73 6.87
N ALA A 24 6.10 10.16 6.21
CA ALA A 24 4.87 10.55 6.88
C ALA A 24 4.26 9.39 7.69
N MET A 25 4.27 8.17 7.14
CA MET A 25 3.79 6.98 7.85
C MET A 25 4.62 6.67 9.10
N ALA A 26 5.93 6.90 9.08
CA ALA A 26 6.76 6.77 10.27
C ALA A 26 6.35 7.78 11.35
N LEU A 27 6.10 9.04 10.97
CA LEU A 27 5.63 10.07 11.91
C LEU A 27 4.24 9.75 12.48
N VAL A 28 3.34 9.22 11.64
CA VAL A 28 1.99 8.80 12.07
C VAL A 28 2.09 7.63 13.06
N LYS A 29 2.88 6.61 12.74
CA LYS A 29 3.07 5.44 13.60
C LYS A 29 3.63 5.85 14.96
N GLY A 30 4.61 6.75 14.98
CA GLY A 30 5.30 7.13 16.21
C GLY A 30 6.03 5.98 16.87
N THR A 31 6.39 6.16 18.13
CA THR A 31 7.01 5.15 18.99
C THR A 31 6.00 4.50 19.95
N ASP A 32 4.83 5.10 20.08
CA ASP A 32 3.79 4.67 21.01
C ASP A 32 2.84 3.68 20.30
N GLY A 33 2.40 2.68 21.02
CA GLY A 33 1.40 1.72 20.52
C GLY A 33 0.00 2.34 20.35
N GLY A 34 -1.02 1.49 20.24
CA GLY A 34 -2.42 1.89 20.12
C GLY A 34 -2.81 2.37 18.73
N LEU A 35 -3.82 3.22 18.64
CA LEU A 35 -4.43 3.67 17.39
C LEU A 35 -3.40 4.18 16.34
N ARG A 36 -2.42 4.96 16.77
CA ARG A 36 -1.36 5.47 15.87
C ARG A 36 -0.50 4.36 15.30
N GLY A 37 -0.14 3.39 16.15
CA GLY A 37 0.60 2.21 15.74
C GLY A 37 -0.16 1.40 14.70
N GLU A 38 -1.45 1.19 14.89
CA GLU A 38 -2.30 0.45 13.96
C GLU A 38 -2.49 1.19 12.64
N ILE A 39 -2.67 2.52 12.65
CA ILE A 39 -2.70 3.32 11.41
C ILE A 39 -1.39 3.16 10.62
N GLY A 40 -0.24 3.19 11.32
CA GLY A 40 1.07 2.98 10.71
C GLY A 40 1.28 1.57 10.14
N ASN A 41 0.52 0.58 10.64
CA ASN A 41 0.57 -0.81 10.22
C ASN A 41 -0.40 -1.17 9.09
N LEU A 42 -1.30 -0.25 8.67
CA LEU A 42 -2.18 -0.49 7.53
C LEU A 42 -1.38 -0.85 6.27
N SER A 43 -1.61 -2.04 5.71
CA SER A 43 -0.86 -2.52 4.54
C SER A 43 -1.38 -1.93 3.23
N ALA A 44 -2.69 -1.67 3.12
CA ALA A 44 -3.27 -1.20 1.86
C ALA A 44 -2.67 0.13 1.35
N PRO A 45 -2.40 1.15 2.18
CA PRO A 45 -1.68 2.33 1.72
C PRO A 45 -0.32 2.01 1.10
N TRP A 46 0.40 1.02 1.65
CA TRP A 46 1.69 0.55 1.13
C TRP A 46 1.53 -0.16 -0.21
N LEU A 47 0.48 -0.98 -0.36
CA LEU A 47 0.16 -1.64 -1.63
C LEU A 47 -0.19 -0.62 -2.70
N LEU A 48 -0.90 0.45 -2.35
CA LEU A 48 -1.27 1.52 -3.27
C LEU A 48 -0.07 2.34 -3.76
N VAL A 49 0.99 2.47 -2.96
CA VAL A 49 2.25 3.13 -3.36
C VAL A 49 2.89 2.43 -4.57
N ALA A 50 2.77 1.11 -4.67
CA ALA A 50 3.24 0.35 -5.83
C ALA A 50 2.23 0.35 -6.98
N PHE A 51 0.95 0.18 -6.67
CA PHE A 51 -0.13 0.04 -7.65
C PHE A 51 -0.38 1.31 -8.46
N LEU A 52 -0.53 2.46 -7.79
CA LEU A 52 -0.94 3.71 -8.44
C LEU A 52 0.06 4.22 -9.48
N PRO A 53 1.39 4.28 -9.23
CA PRO A 53 2.35 4.63 -10.27
C PRO A 53 2.33 3.65 -11.44
N GLY A 54 2.13 2.35 -11.17
CA GLY A 54 1.95 1.31 -12.17
C GLY A 54 0.86 1.67 -13.19
N THR A 55 -0.28 2.20 -12.73
CA THR A 55 -1.41 2.56 -13.61
C THR A 55 -1.08 3.64 -14.64
N ARG A 56 0.03 4.36 -14.48
CA ARG A 56 0.46 5.48 -15.34
C ARG A 56 1.50 5.08 -16.37
N VAL A 57 2.05 3.87 -16.29
CA VAL A 57 3.03 3.34 -17.26
C VAL A 57 2.39 2.34 -18.21
N ARG A 58 2.98 2.20 -19.40
CA ARG A 58 2.60 1.18 -20.36
C ARG A 58 3.61 0.04 -20.32
N GLY A 59 3.12 -1.18 -20.30
CA GLY A 59 3.92 -2.41 -20.28
C GLY A 59 4.17 -2.96 -18.88
N LEU A 60 4.01 -4.26 -18.72
CA LEU A 60 4.03 -4.98 -17.45
C LEU A 60 5.39 -4.85 -16.75
N LEU A 61 6.49 -4.98 -17.51
CA LEU A 61 7.84 -4.85 -16.94
C LEU A 61 8.11 -3.45 -16.36
N ARG A 62 7.66 -2.40 -17.05
CA ARG A 62 7.77 -1.03 -16.52
C ARG A 62 6.89 -0.84 -15.29
N GLY A 63 5.70 -1.47 -15.29
CA GLY A 63 4.83 -1.53 -14.12
C GLY A 63 5.54 -2.19 -12.93
N ALA A 64 6.14 -3.35 -13.15
CA ALA A 64 6.91 -4.05 -12.14
C ALA A 64 8.04 -3.19 -11.58
N THR A 65 8.82 -2.56 -12.45
CA THR A 65 9.98 -1.75 -12.05
C THR A 65 9.55 -0.51 -11.26
N ILE A 66 8.54 0.24 -11.71
CA ILE A 66 8.07 1.43 -10.98
C ILE A 66 7.43 1.05 -9.64
N GLY A 67 6.71 -0.06 -9.57
CA GLY A 67 6.15 -0.58 -8.34
C GLY A 67 7.23 -0.97 -7.34
N LEU A 68 8.25 -1.72 -7.79
CA LEU A 68 9.41 -2.08 -6.98
C LEU A 68 10.13 -0.82 -6.43
N CYS A 69 10.50 0.10 -7.32
CA CYS A 69 11.19 1.32 -6.92
C CYS A 69 10.37 2.14 -5.92
N SER A 70 9.07 2.34 -6.18
CA SER A 70 8.19 3.09 -5.27
C SER A 70 8.11 2.43 -3.90
N THR A 71 7.96 1.10 -3.83
CA THR A 71 7.91 0.38 -2.55
C THR A 71 9.23 0.49 -1.79
N MET A 72 10.36 0.28 -2.45
CA MET A 72 11.68 0.37 -1.79
C MET A 72 11.97 1.78 -1.30
N ILE A 73 11.63 2.81 -2.07
CA ILE A 73 11.82 4.21 -1.68
C ILE A 73 10.89 4.57 -0.50
N ALA A 74 9.64 4.09 -0.50
CA ALA A 74 8.73 4.31 0.61
C ALA A 74 9.24 3.64 1.91
N LEU A 75 9.72 2.40 1.84
CA LEU A 75 10.33 1.72 2.98
C LEU A 75 11.57 2.46 3.46
N ALA A 76 12.44 2.93 2.56
CA ALA A 76 13.59 3.74 2.94
C ALA A 76 13.17 5.02 3.68
N GLY A 77 12.18 5.75 3.16
CA GLY A 77 11.63 6.95 3.81
C GLY A 77 11.07 6.65 5.20
N PHE A 78 10.34 5.54 5.33
CA PHE A 78 9.79 5.10 6.61
C PHE A 78 10.88 4.81 7.64
N TYR A 79 11.89 4.01 7.28
CA TYR A 79 12.93 3.64 8.24
C TYR A 79 13.88 4.79 8.57
N VAL A 80 14.06 5.75 7.66
CA VAL A 80 14.72 7.02 8.01
C VAL A 80 13.89 7.78 9.04
N GLY A 81 12.57 7.87 8.86
CA GLY A 81 11.66 8.49 9.83
C GLY A 81 11.66 7.79 11.18
N VAL A 82 11.70 6.45 11.21
CA VAL A 82 11.82 5.65 12.46
C VAL A 82 13.17 5.93 13.14
N ALA A 83 14.27 5.93 12.41
CA ALA A 83 15.60 6.19 12.97
C ALA A 83 15.71 7.58 13.62
N LEU A 84 15.04 8.58 13.07
CA LEU A 84 14.99 9.92 13.67
C LEU A 84 14.17 9.97 14.97
N GLN A 85 13.21 9.06 15.16
CA GLN A 85 12.39 8.98 16.36
C GLN A 85 12.96 8.04 17.44
N THR A 86 13.95 7.22 17.10
CA THR A 86 14.60 6.24 18.00
C THR A 86 16.11 6.47 18.07
N PRO A 87 16.58 7.57 18.65
CA PRO A 87 18.00 7.93 18.64
C PRO A 87 18.91 6.93 19.39
N SER A 88 18.33 6.03 20.19
CA SER A 88 19.05 4.94 20.87
C SER A 88 19.39 3.76 19.97
N SER A 89 18.81 3.66 18.78
CA SER A 89 19.03 2.56 17.85
C SER A 89 19.71 3.07 16.58
N THR A 90 20.68 2.31 16.08
CA THR A 90 21.31 2.63 14.80
C THR A 90 20.38 2.25 13.63
N LEU A 91 20.50 2.96 12.51
CA LEU A 91 19.76 2.61 11.29
C LEU A 91 19.99 1.15 10.87
N HIS A 92 21.22 0.66 11.04
CA HIS A 92 21.56 -0.73 10.72
C HIS A 92 20.77 -1.74 11.56
N GLU A 93 20.65 -1.52 12.87
CA GLU A 93 19.83 -2.36 13.77
C GLU A 93 18.37 -2.34 13.38
N ILE A 94 17.82 -1.14 13.10
CA ILE A 94 16.42 -0.97 12.67
C ILE A 94 16.18 -1.76 11.38
N LEU A 95 17.04 -1.65 10.37
CA LEU A 95 16.90 -2.34 9.10
C LEU A 95 17.00 -3.86 9.27
N ARG A 96 17.94 -4.35 10.09
CA ARG A 96 18.11 -5.78 10.36
C ARG A 96 16.89 -6.40 11.07
N MET A 97 16.28 -5.67 12.00
CA MET A 97 15.08 -6.14 12.70
C MET A 97 13.82 -6.16 11.81
N ASN A 98 13.90 -5.50 10.65
CA ASN A 98 12.76 -5.29 9.75
C ASN A 98 13.03 -5.78 8.32
N ASP A 99 14.01 -6.67 8.13
CA ASP A 99 14.41 -7.23 6.83
C ASP A 99 13.24 -7.94 6.11
N PHE A 100 12.34 -8.56 6.87
CA PHE A 100 11.12 -9.17 6.35
C PHE A 100 10.27 -8.19 5.52
N TYR A 101 10.13 -6.93 5.95
CA TYR A 101 9.33 -5.94 5.20
C TYR A 101 9.99 -5.56 3.88
N PHE A 102 11.33 -5.55 3.82
CA PHE A 102 12.04 -5.36 2.56
C PHE A 102 11.85 -6.55 1.62
N ALA A 103 11.93 -7.79 2.15
CA ALA A 103 11.66 -9.00 1.37
C ALA A 103 10.21 -9.01 0.85
N ALA A 104 9.24 -8.68 1.70
CA ALA A 104 7.83 -8.55 1.31
C ALA A 104 7.65 -7.48 0.23
N GLY A 105 8.33 -6.33 0.35
CA GLY A 105 8.30 -5.25 -0.62
C GLY A 105 8.94 -5.62 -1.97
N LEU A 106 10.02 -6.41 -1.97
CA LEU A 106 10.65 -6.95 -3.19
C LEU A 106 9.70 -7.83 -3.99
N LEU A 107 8.77 -8.52 -3.33
CA LEU A 107 7.76 -9.36 -3.97
C LEU A 107 6.51 -8.56 -4.34
N SER A 108 5.93 -7.84 -3.39
CA SER A 108 4.66 -7.12 -3.57
C SER A 108 4.78 -5.95 -4.52
N GLY A 109 5.89 -5.21 -4.48
CA GLY A 109 6.12 -4.05 -5.33
C GLY A 109 5.99 -4.36 -6.82
N PRO A 110 6.75 -5.32 -7.38
CA PRO A 110 6.63 -5.71 -8.78
C PRO A 110 5.24 -6.25 -9.13
N VAL A 111 4.65 -7.08 -8.28
CA VAL A 111 3.32 -7.66 -8.51
C VAL A 111 2.26 -6.57 -8.63
N LEU A 112 2.21 -5.67 -7.67
CA LEU A 112 1.22 -4.60 -7.65
C LEU A 112 1.46 -3.54 -8.72
N GLY A 113 2.72 -3.21 -9.00
CA GLY A 113 3.05 -2.33 -10.10
C GLY A 113 2.65 -2.92 -11.46
N THR A 114 2.83 -4.23 -11.66
CA THR A 114 2.36 -4.95 -12.85
C THR A 114 0.85 -4.95 -12.94
N LEU A 115 0.15 -5.24 -11.84
CA LEU A 115 -1.31 -5.15 -11.76
C LEU A 115 -1.79 -3.74 -12.11
N GLY A 116 -1.13 -2.72 -11.57
CA GLY A 116 -1.41 -1.32 -11.91
C GLY A 116 -1.28 -1.05 -13.41
N ALA A 117 -0.19 -1.49 -14.04
CA ALA A 117 0.03 -1.31 -15.47
C ALA A 117 -1.00 -2.06 -16.33
N ALA A 118 -1.37 -3.27 -15.93
CA ALA A 118 -2.42 -4.03 -16.60
C ALA A 118 -3.77 -3.30 -16.52
N VAL A 119 -4.20 -2.91 -15.32
CA VAL A 119 -5.47 -2.20 -15.10
C VAL A 119 -5.49 -0.85 -15.82
N GLY A 120 -4.41 -0.07 -15.72
CA GLY A 120 -4.29 1.24 -16.36
C GLY A 120 -4.30 1.17 -17.89
N SER A 121 -3.76 0.09 -18.46
CA SER A 121 -3.74 -0.17 -19.91
C SER A 121 -5.07 -0.71 -20.42
N TYR A 122 -5.72 -1.60 -19.66
CA TYR A 122 -6.95 -2.25 -20.06
C TYR A 122 -8.17 -1.34 -19.88
N ARG A 123 -8.38 -0.78 -18.69
CA ARG A 123 -9.55 0.03 -18.38
C ARG A 123 -9.30 0.96 -17.19
N ARG A 124 -9.03 2.23 -17.46
CA ARG A 124 -8.78 3.23 -16.40
C ARG A 124 -9.91 3.35 -15.37
N SER A 125 -11.16 3.07 -15.77
CA SER A 125 -12.30 3.06 -14.85
C SER A 125 -12.24 1.97 -13.77
N LEU A 126 -11.36 0.98 -13.91
CA LEU A 126 -11.14 -0.08 -12.92
C LEU A 126 -10.10 0.28 -11.85
N ILE A 127 -9.35 1.38 -12.01
CA ILE A 127 -8.33 1.78 -11.04
C ILE A 127 -8.93 1.98 -9.65
N GLY A 128 -10.02 2.76 -9.56
CA GLY A 128 -10.72 2.98 -8.30
C GLY A 128 -11.29 1.69 -7.67
N PRO A 129 -12.06 0.88 -8.42
CA PRO A 129 -12.53 -0.42 -7.92
C PRO A 129 -11.42 -1.35 -7.43
N VAL A 130 -10.32 -1.48 -8.17
CA VAL A 130 -9.21 -2.34 -7.75
C VAL A 130 -8.51 -1.80 -6.49
N ALA A 131 -8.30 -0.48 -6.41
CA ALA A 131 -7.77 0.15 -5.20
C ALA A 131 -8.69 -0.09 -3.99
N ALA A 132 -10.00 0.06 -4.15
CA ALA A 132 -10.97 -0.22 -3.10
C ALA A 132 -10.96 -1.70 -2.66
N LEU A 133 -10.85 -2.63 -3.62
CA LEU A 133 -10.74 -4.06 -3.31
C LEU A 133 -9.46 -4.41 -2.55
N LEU A 134 -8.32 -3.75 -2.83
CA LEU A 134 -7.10 -3.93 -2.04
C LEU A 134 -7.31 -3.48 -0.58
N MET A 135 -7.99 -2.36 -0.37
CA MET A 135 -8.29 -1.84 0.98
C MET A 135 -9.27 -2.73 1.75
N ILE A 136 -10.31 -3.24 1.09
CA ILE A 136 -11.28 -4.17 1.72
C ILE A 136 -10.62 -5.53 1.96
N GLY A 137 -9.81 -6.00 1.01
CA GLY A 137 -9.08 -7.27 1.10
C GLY A 137 -8.15 -7.30 2.31
N GLU A 138 -7.49 -6.19 2.63
CA GLU A 138 -6.68 -6.10 3.84
C GLU A 138 -7.52 -6.35 5.09
N TRP A 139 -8.68 -5.71 5.22
CA TRP A 139 -9.57 -5.91 6.36
C TRP A 139 -9.92 -7.39 6.54
N LEU A 140 -10.25 -8.10 5.45
CA LEU A 140 -10.56 -9.53 5.49
C LEU A 140 -9.36 -10.37 5.92
N VAL A 141 -8.17 -10.08 5.37
CA VAL A 141 -6.94 -10.82 5.72
C VAL A 141 -6.59 -10.60 7.19
N VAL A 142 -6.64 -9.36 7.67
CA VAL A 142 -6.35 -9.03 9.07
C VAL A 142 -7.39 -9.68 9.98
N TRP A 143 -8.67 -9.69 9.58
CA TRP A 143 -9.73 -10.37 10.35
C TRP A 143 -9.43 -11.86 10.55
N VAL A 144 -9.04 -12.56 9.49
CA VAL A 144 -8.65 -13.97 9.55
C VAL A 144 -7.40 -14.15 10.43
N LEU A 145 -6.36 -13.33 10.23
CA LEU A 145 -5.12 -13.45 11.00
C LEU A 145 -5.32 -13.24 12.50
N VAL A 146 -6.17 -12.28 12.87
CA VAL A 146 -6.41 -11.96 14.28
C VAL A 146 -7.31 -13.00 14.94
N ASN A 147 -8.37 -13.47 14.26
CA ASN A 147 -9.37 -14.35 14.88
C ASN A 147 -9.00 -15.84 14.78
N ASP A 148 -8.42 -16.27 13.64
CA ASP A 148 -8.14 -17.69 13.41
C ASP A 148 -6.70 -18.08 13.80
N PHE A 149 -5.78 -17.11 13.81
CA PHE A 149 -4.35 -17.33 14.07
C PHE A 149 -3.79 -16.52 15.23
N ASP A 150 -4.62 -15.87 16.02
CA ASP A 150 -4.23 -15.03 17.18
C ASP A 150 -3.13 -14.02 16.81
N GLY A 151 -3.30 -13.32 15.68
CA GLY A 151 -2.36 -12.36 15.16
C GLY A 151 -1.08 -12.97 14.55
N ARG A 152 -1.06 -14.28 14.30
CA ARG A 152 0.06 -14.97 13.64
C ARG A 152 -0.31 -15.38 12.24
N THR A 153 0.68 -15.43 11.35
CA THR A 153 0.50 -16.05 10.06
C THR A 153 0.51 -17.58 10.19
N PRO A 154 -0.05 -18.35 9.23
CA PRO A 154 -0.01 -19.80 9.24
C PRO A 154 1.40 -20.40 9.35
N TRP A 155 2.43 -19.66 8.96
CA TRP A 155 3.85 -20.04 9.07
C TRP A 155 4.53 -19.48 10.33
N GLY A 156 3.75 -19.00 11.31
CA GLY A 156 4.24 -18.59 12.63
C GLY A 156 4.78 -17.18 12.75
N PHE A 157 4.70 -16.38 11.70
CA PHE A 157 5.09 -14.97 11.77
C PHE A 157 4.06 -14.18 12.60
N TYR A 158 4.54 -13.40 13.58
CA TYR A 158 3.68 -12.56 14.40
C TYR A 158 3.28 -11.30 13.64
N TRP A 159 1.98 -11.10 13.47
CA TRP A 159 1.42 -9.94 12.77
C TRP A 159 1.13 -8.77 13.72
N GLY A 160 0.62 -9.06 14.90
CA GLY A 160 0.20 -8.03 15.86
C GLY A 160 -0.41 -8.63 17.14
N PRO A 161 -1.02 -7.81 17.98
CA PRO A 161 -1.71 -8.27 19.19
C PRO A 161 -2.84 -9.24 18.85
N GLY A 162 -3.15 -10.14 19.78
CA GLY A 162 -4.32 -11.02 19.67
C GLY A 162 -5.65 -10.24 19.67
N ALA A 163 -6.73 -10.94 19.39
CA ALA A 163 -8.05 -10.35 19.15
C ALA A 163 -8.57 -9.45 20.30
N ASP A 164 -8.20 -9.75 21.54
CA ASP A 164 -8.57 -9.01 22.75
C ASP A 164 -7.92 -7.62 22.89
N ARG A 165 -6.82 -7.38 22.16
CA ARG A 165 -6.04 -6.13 22.21
C ARG A 165 -5.96 -5.42 20.87
N PHE A 166 -6.62 -5.94 19.86
CA PHE A 166 -6.51 -5.41 18.51
C PHE A 166 -7.48 -4.23 18.30
N ASP A 167 -6.96 -3.09 17.88
CA ASP A 167 -7.79 -1.93 17.55
C ASP A 167 -8.29 -2.03 16.09
N TRP A 168 -9.54 -2.43 15.94
CA TRP A 168 -10.20 -2.58 14.63
C TRP A 168 -10.55 -1.26 13.95
N THR A 169 -10.49 -0.14 14.69
CA THR A 169 -10.96 1.16 14.19
C THR A 169 -10.31 1.56 12.85
N PRO A 170 -8.98 1.55 12.69
CA PRO A 170 -8.35 2.00 11.42
C PRO A 170 -8.76 1.13 10.24
N TYR A 171 -8.79 -0.18 10.43
CA TYR A 171 -9.14 -1.14 9.37
C TYR A 171 -10.60 -1.03 8.96
N THR A 172 -11.50 -0.85 9.93
CA THR A 172 -12.94 -0.68 9.66
C THR A 172 -13.22 0.64 8.96
N VAL A 173 -12.60 1.74 9.39
CA VAL A 173 -12.71 3.04 8.72
C VAL A 173 -12.18 2.95 7.30
N GLN A 174 -11.04 2.32 7.10
CA GLN A 174 -10.47 2.12 5.76
C GLN A 174 -11.40 1.32 4.86
N ALA A 175 -11.94 0.20 5.34
CA ALA A 175 -12.87 -0.65 4.59
C ALA A 175 -14.17 0.09 4.25
N ALA A 176 -14.72 0.88 5.19
CA ALA A 176 -15.90 1.70 4.97
C ALA A 176 -15.67 2.78 3.89
N LEU A 177 -14.54 3.48 3.94
CA LEU A 177 -14.16 4.45 2.91
C LEU A 177 -13.98 3.78 1.54
N ALA A 178 -13.39 2.60 1.49
CA ALA A 178 -13.22 1.83 0.26
C ALA A 178 -14.58 1.37 -0.31
N ALA A 179 -15.48 0.90 0.54
CA ALA A 179 -16.83 0.52 0.15
C ALA A 179 -17.63 1.72 -0.40
N LEU A 180 -17.52 2.89 0.25
CA LEU A 180 -18.12 4.13 -0.22
C LEU A 180 -17.56 4.54 -1.59
N LEU A 181 -16.24 4.49 -1.77
CA LEU A 181 -15.58 4.76 -3.05
C LEU A 181 -16.12 3.83 -4.15
N LEU A 182 -16.21 2.54 -3.84
CA LEU A 182 -16.74 1.54 -4.78
C LEU A 182 -18.20 1.84 -5.16
N ALA A 183 -19.05 2.14 -4.17
CA ALA A 183 -20.43 2.52 -4.38
C ALA A 183 -20.57 3.75 -5.29
N VAL A 184 -19.79 4.81 -5.03
CA VAL A 184 -19.78 6.02 -5.87
C VAL A 184 -19.36 5.71 -7.30
N VAL A 185 -18.35 4.86 -7.51
CA VAL A 185 -17.90 4.47 -8.85
C VAL A 185 -18.98 3.67 -9.59
N VAL A 186 -19.65 2.75 -8.89
CA VAL A 186 -20.73 1.93 -9.47
C VAL A 186 -21.94 2.79 -9.82
N LEU A 187 -22.37 3.67 -8.93
CA LEU A 187 -23.55 4.52 -9.13
C LEU A 187 -23.35 5.58 -10.24
N ARG A 188 -22.12 6.07 -10.40
CA ARG A 188 -21.78 7.04 -11.46
C ARG A 188 -21.62 6.42 -12.84
N ARG A 189 -21.72 5.09 -13.01
CA ARG A 189 -21.70 4.48 -14.35
C ARG A 189 -22.93 4.98 -15.13
N PRO A 190 -22.74 5.68 -16.26
CA PRO A 190 -23.90 6.11 -17.08
C PRO A 190 -24.67 4.87 -17.50
N ARG A 191 -25.97 4.85 -17.21
CA ARG A 191 -26.88 3.84 -17.75
C ARG A 191 -26.76 3.95 -19.26
N ARG A 192 -26.15 2.98 -19.92
CA ARG A 192 -26.25 2.85 -21.38
C ARG A 192 -27.72 2.67 -21.68
N ILE A 193 -28.38 3.74 -22.11
CA ILE A 193 -29.70 3.65 -22.71
C ILE A 193 -29.50 2.81 -23.97
N THR A 194 -29.91 1.56 -23.93
CA THR A 194 -30.03 0.70 -25.10
C THR A 194 -31.10 1.35 -25.96
N ARG A 195 -30.68 2.19 -26.92
CA ARG A 195 -31.56 2.56 -28.04
C ARG A 195 -31.69 1.28 -28.87
N GLY A 196 -32.83 0.58 -28.70
CA GLY A 196 -33.35 -0.44 -29.60
C GLY A 196 -33.83 0.19 -30.90
#